data_d4502e07a2b0522e73a72e5db97d76b3
#
_entry.id   d4502e07a2b0522e73a72e5db97d76b3
#
_cell.length_a   1.000
_cell.length_b   1.000
_cell.length_c   1.000
_cell.angle_alpha   90.00
_cell.angle_beta   90.00
_cell.angle_gamma   90.00
#
_symmetry.space_group_name_H-M   'P 1'
#
loop_
_entity.id
_entity.type
_entity.pdbx_description
1 polymer ?
#
loop_
_entity_poly.entity_id
_entity_poly.type
_entity_poly.pdbx_seq_one_letter_code
_entity_poly.pdbx_strand_id
1 'polypeptide(L)'
;MPVIVEGITTEQLGRSFSDWIKAATIETAERVLREEVARGFDNEPVVITDGMPRRDYLQVKPFGRIEFAARTSMAEAVRWALTELQKKSPVLTGRYASSHTVMINGTEVQGNIWVALRNVQPTDRVQIVNPQPYARKIEGATANKRTGRGKRAALSRQARSGVYRVVLRALVNRFGKALFFDFKYVKLNTGIKVWGKRGARRVQRDQVYPALQFFIKPTGLPN
;
A
#
# COMPACT_ATOMS: atom_id res chain seq x y z
N MET A 1 -69.87 -1.62 11.83
CA MET A 1 -68.61 -2.22 12.26
C MET A 1 -67.63 -1.13 12.63
N PRO A 2 -67.06 -1.12 13.83
CA PRO A 2 -66.04 -0.13 14.17
C PRO A 2 -64.74 -0.44 13.43
N VAL A 3 -64.11 0.55 12.79
CA VAL A 3 -62.79 0.44 12.23
C VAL A 3 -61.79 0.71 13.35
N ILE A 4 -61.10 -0.37 13.77
CA ILE A 4 -60.04 -0.25 14.77
C ILE A 4 -58.73 0.07 14.01
N VAL A 5 -58.18 1.25 14.23
CA VAL A 5 -56.84 1.63 13.75
C VAL A 5 -55.85 1.29 14.86
N GLU A 6 -55.14 0.20 14.71
CA GLU A 6 -54.06 -0.12 15.61
C GLU A 6 -52.87 0.81 15.36
N GLY A 7 -52.47 1.52 16.39
CA GLY A 7 -51.31 2.40 16.33
C GLY A 7 -50.01 1.60 16.26
N ILE A 8 -49.02 2.11 15.52
CA ILE A 8 -47.68 1.54 15.46
C ILE A 8 -47.04 1.62 16.87
N THR A 9 -46.58 0.51 17.39
CA THR A 9 -45.87 0.48 18.67
C THR A 9 -44.47 1.11 18.56
N THR A 10 -43.94 1.64 19.65
CA THR A 10 -42.56 2.20 19.71
C THR A 10 -41.50 1.20 19.26
N GLU A 11 -41.71 -0.12 19.51
CA GLU A 11 -40.82 -1.17 19.03
C GLU A 11 -40.89 -1.37 17.51
N GLN A 12 -42.10 -1.33 16.93
CA GLN A 12 -42.29 -1.41 15.48
C GLN A 12 -41.69 -0.17 14.77
N LEU A 13 -41.85 1.01 15.38
CA LEU A 13 -41.22 2.24 14.88
C LEU A 13 -39.67 2.16 14.92
N GLY A 14 -39.12 1.65 16.01
CA GLY A 14 -37.67 1.47 16.18
C GLY A 14 -37.07 0.48 15.19
N ARG A 15 -37.74 -0.66 14.94
CA ARG A 15 -37.32 -1.65 13.93
C ARG A 15 -37.39 -1.06 12.53
N SER A 16 -38.48 -0.42 12.16
CA SER A 16 -38.66 0.22 10.86
C SER A 16 -37.59 1.31 10.60
N PHE A 17 -37.25 2.11 11.63
CA PHE A 17 -36.22 3.14 11.51
C PHE A 17 -34.81 2.52 11.35
N SER A 18 -34.49 1.46 12.10
CA SER A 18 -33.22 0.73 11.97
C SER A 18 -33.05 0.11 10.59
N ASP A 19 -34.11 -0.51 10.06
CA ASP A 19 -34.10 -1.11 8.72
C ASP A 19 -33.96 -0.05 7.63
N TRP A 20 -34.63 1.11 7.79
CA TRP A 20 -34.49 2.24 6.89
C TRP A 20 -33.04 2.78 6.86
N ILE A 21 -32.41 2.99 8.04
CA ILE A 21 -31.02 3.44 8.12
C ILE A 21 -30.08 2.44 7.45
N LYS A 22 -30.28 1.15 7.70
CA LYS A 22 -29.49 0.09 7.06
C LYS A 22 -29.64 0.15 5.54
N ALA A 23 -30.86 0.24 5.02
CA ALA A 23 -31.12 0.35 3.59
C ALA A 23 -30.46 1.60 2.98
N ALA A 24 -30.60 2.76 3.61
CA ALA A 24 -29.98 4.00 3.17
C ALA A 24 -28.44 3.92 3.18
N THR A 25 -27.85 3.23 4.15
CA THR A 25 -26.40 3.00 4.21
C THR A 25 -25.94 2.14 3.04
N ILE A 26 -26.64 1.07 2.72
CA ILE A 26 -26.34 0.16 1.60
C ILE A 26 -26.46 0.92 0.27
N GLU A 27 -27.56 1.61 0.04
CA GLU A 27 -27.81 2.37 -1.19
C GLU A 27 -26.72 3.44 -1.42
N THR A 28 -26.35 4.15 -0.35
CA THR A 28 -25.28 5.14 -0.41
C THR A 28 -23.93 4.49 -0.75
N ALA A 29 -23.62 3.37 -0.14
CA ALA A 29 -22.37 2.63 -0.39
C ALA A 29 -22.30 2.14 -1.85
N GLU A 30 -23.38 1.59 -2.40
CA GLU A 30 -23.45 1.16 -3.80
C GLU A 30 -23.32 2.32 -4.78
N ARG A 31 -23.95 3.45 -4.48
CA ARG A 31 -23.83 4.66 -5.31
C ARG A 31 -22.40 5.16 -5.33
N VAL A 32 -21.76 5.29 -4.15
CA VAL A 32 -20.37 5.73 -4.04
C VAL A 32 -19.43 4.76 -4.76
N LEU A 33 -19.62 3.45 -4.60
CA LEU A 33 -18.82 2.46 -5.32
C LEU A 33 -18.93 2.62 -6.83
N ARG A 34 -20.15 2.77 -7.38
CA ARG A 34 -20.35 3.01 -8.83
C ARG A 34 -19.64 4.28 -9.31
N GLU A 35 -19.74 5.37 -8.55
CA GLU A 35 -19.06 6.63 -8.88
C GLU A 35 -17.53 6.49 -8.86
N GLU A 36 -16.99 5.83 -7.86
CA GLU A 36 -15.54 5.61 -7.74
C GLU A 36 -14.99 4.65 -8.79
N VAL A 37 -15.72 3.58 -9.13
CA VAL A 37 -15.37 2.67 -10.25
C VAL A 37 -15.35 3.45 -11.58
N ALA A 38 -16.32 4.32 -11.81
CA ALA A 38 -16.33 5.19 -13.01
C ALA A 38 -15.11 6.14 -13.06
N ARG A 39 -14.54 6.50 -11.90
CA ARG A 39 -13.31 7.29 -11.78
C ARG A 39 -12.02 6.45 -11.86
N GLY A 40 -12.14 5.14 -12.06
CA GLY A 40 -11.01 4.20 -12.19
C GLY A 40 -10.58 3.51 -10.89
N PHE A 41 -11.48 3.43 -9.90
CA PHE A 41 -11.31 2.55 -8.75
C PHE A 41 -11.52 1.08 -9.16
N ASP A 42 -11.07 0.15 -8.32
CA ASP A 42 -11.22 -1.30 -8.53
C ASP A 42 -12.71 -1.69 -8.65
N ASN A 43 -13.06 -2.43 -9.68
CA ASN A 43 -14.43 -2.91 -9.91
C ASN A 43 -14.79 -4.12 -9.03
N GLU A 44 -13.81 -4.77 -8.41
CA GLU A 44 -13.98 -5.87 -7.46
C GLU A 44 -13.27 -5.60 -6.13
N PRO A 45 -13.65 -4.57 -5.38
CA PRO A 45 -12.97 -4.21 -4.15
C PRO A 45 -13.18 -5.25 -3.04
N VAL A 46 -12.26 -5.28 -2.08
CA VAL A 46 -12.52 -5.95 -0.81
C VAL A 46 -13.49 -5.11 -0.01
N VAL A 47 -14.62 -5.70 0.35
CA VAL A 47 -15.62 -5.07 1.21
C VAL A 47 -15.24 -5.29 2.67
N ILE A 48 -15.27 -4.22 3.46
CA ILE A 48 -15.07 -4.24 4.91
C ILE A 48 -16.35 -3.70 5.53
N THR A 49 -17.08 -4.56 6.24
CA THR A 49 -18.36 -4.22 6.88
C THR A 49 -18.19 -4.23 8.39
N ASP A 50 -18.49 -3.12 9.06
CA ASP A 50 -18.34 -2.95 10.50
C ASP A 50 -16.94 -3.32 11.01
N GLY A 51 -15.89 -3.00 10.23
CA GLY A 51 -14.50 -3.35 10.53
C GLY A 51 -14.12 -4.80 10.24
N MET A 52 -15.04 -5.63 9.72
CA MET A 52 -14.78 -7.03 9.38
C MET A 52 -14.52 -7.15 7.86
N PRO A 53 -13.30 -7.50 7.41
CA PRO A 53 -13.01 -7.70 5.99
C PRO A 53 -13.76 -8.94 5.45
N ARG A 54 -14.17 -8.85 4.18
CA ARG A 54 -14.89 -9.90 3.44
C ARG A 54 -16.28 -10.25 4.00
N ARG A 55 -16.80 -9.47 4.93
CA ARG A 55 -18.19 -9.61 5.35
C ARG A 55 -19.10 -8.97 4.30
N ASP A 56 -20.19 -9.64 3.95
CA ASP A 56 -21.19 -9.10 3.04
C ASP A 56 -21.70 -7.75 3.55
N TYR A 57 -21.69 -6.72 2.69
CA TYR A 57 -22.15 -5.37 3.05
C TYR A 57 -23.66 -5.32 3.34
N LEU A 58 -24.44 -6.30 2.84
CA LEU A 58 -25.84 -6.45 3.18
C LEU A 58 -26.07 -6.80 4.67
N GLN A 59 -25.01 -7.25 5.36
CA GLN A 59 -25.03 -7.54 6.79
C GLN A 59 -24.57 -6.37 7.67
N VAL A 60 -24.48 -5.17 7.11
CA VAL A 60 -24.14 -3.96 7.88
C VAL A 60 -25.17 -3.75 9.00
N LYS A 61 -24.71 -3.38 10.19
CA LYS A 61 -25.59 -3.02 11.31
C LYS A 61 -26.23 -1.66 11.06
N PRO A 62 -27.38 -1.35 11.68
CA PRO A 62 -27.87 0.02 11.74
C PRO A 62 -26.77 0.93 12.30
N PHE A 63 -26.53 2.07 11.67
CA PHE A 63 -25.40 2.98 11.94
C PHE A 63 -24.02 2.36 11.73
N GLY A 64 -23.91 1.21 11.07
CA GLY A 64 -22.66 0.57 10.74
C GLY A 64 -21.91 1.26 9.60
N ARG A 65 -20.72 0.75 9.27
CA ARG A 65 -19.83 1.31 8.26
C ARG A 65 -19.51 0.28 7.19
N ILE A 66 -19.60 0.69 5.92
CA ILE A 66 -19.15 -0.07 4.76
C ILE A 66 -17.95 0.64 4.16
N GLU A 67 -16.85 -0.08 4.00
CA GLU A 67 -15.62 0.42 3.36
C GLU A 67 -15.27 -0.46 2.17
N PHE A 68 -14.83 0.16 1.09
CA PHE A 68 -14.32 -0.53 -0.09
C PHE A 68 -12.81 -0.32 -0.21
N ALA A 69 -12.04 -1.41 -0.20
CA ALA A 69 -10.60 -1.38 -0.37
C ALA A 69 -10.22 -2.03 -1.71
N ALA A 70 -9.34 -1.40 -2.47
CA ALA A 70 -8.91 -1.94 -3.75
C ALA A 70 -8.20 -3.30 -3.57
N ARG A 71 -8.70 -4.33 -4.25
CA ARG A 71 -8.20 -5.70 -4.15
C ARG A 71 -7.12 -6.02 -5.17
N THR A 72 -7.37 -5.64 -6.41
CA THR A 72 -6.55 -6.02 -7.57
C THR A 72 -5.33 -5.14 -7.71
N SER A 73 -5.37 -3.94 -7.20
CA SER A 73 -4.33 -2.94 -7.41
C SER A 73 -3.00 -3.25 -6.73
N MET A 74 -3.00 -4.00 -5.59
CA MET A 74 -1.74 -4.33 -4.89
C MET A 74 -0.86 -5.27 -5.72
N ALA A 75 -1.38 -6.41 -6.18
CA ALA A 75 -0.62 -7.36 -6.98
C ALA A 75 -0.22 -6.78 -8.34
N GLU A 76 -1.11 -6.01 -8.97
CA GLU A 76 -0.83 -5.31 -10.22
C GLU A 76 0.24 -4.23 -10.02
N ALA A 77 0.12 -3.40 -8.99
CA ALA A 77 1.09 -2.36 -8.68
C ALA A 77 2.48 -2.93 -8.36
N VAL A 78 2.55 -4.03 -7.61
CA VAL A 78 3.82 -4.72 -7.30
C VAL A 78 4.42 -5.32 -8.58
N ARG A 79 3.60 -5.96 -9.44
CA ARG A 79 4.06 -6.52 -10.73
C ARG A 79 4.65 -5.43 -11.61
N TRP A 80 3.90 -4.36 -11.78
CA TRP A 80 4.33 -3.22 -12.57
C TRP A 80 5.62 -2.59 -12.00
N ALA A 81 5.68 -2.40 -10.66
CA ALA A 81 6.86 -1.86 -10.00
C ALA A 81 8.10 -2.73 -10.18
N LEU A 82 7.98 -4.06 -10.06
CA LEU A 82 9.10 -4.99 -10.31
C LEU A 82 9.60 -4.88 -11.76
N THR A 83 8.71 -4.82 -12.73
CA THR A 83 9.07 -4.64 -14.13
C THR A 83 9.79 -3.31 -14.37
N GLU A 84 9.28 -2.22 -13.81
CA GLU A 84 9.92 -0.90 -13.96
C GLU A 84 11.24 -0.79 -13.18
N LEU A 85 11.34 -1.40 -11.99
CA LEU A 85 12.60 -1.49 -11.25
C LEU A 85 13.66 -2.23 -12.06
N GLN A 86 13.32 -3.36 -12.68
CA GLN A 86 14.23 -4.09 -13.57
C GLN A 86 14.67 -3.25 -14.77
N LYS A 87 13.73 -2.60 -15.47
CA LYS A 87 14.03 -1.74 -16.63
C LYS A 87 14.91 -0.53 -16.28
N LYS A 88 14.69 0.09 -15.11
CA LYS A 88 15.45 1.26 -14.65
C LYS A 88 16.75 0.91 -13.93
N SER A 89 16.97 -0.37 -13.64
CA SER A 89 18.17 -0.86 -12.97
C SER A 89 19.39 -0.74 -13.89
N PRO A 90 20.53 -0.30 -13.36
CA PRO A 90 21.78 -0.26 -14.15
C PRO A 90 22.21 -1.69 -14.51
N VAL A 91 22.60 -1.87 -15.76
CA VAL A 91 23.05 -3.15 -16.29
C VAL A 91 24.56 -3.16 -16.38
N LEU A 92 25.23 -3.88 -15.48
CA LEU A 92 26.64 -4.25 -15.60
C LEU A 92 26.75 -5.79 -15.70
N THR A 93 26.21 -6.49 -14.71
CA THR A 93 26.16 -7.96 -14.66
C THR A 93 24.72 -8.50 -14.61
N GLY A 94 23.72 -7.63 -14.63
CA GLY A 94 22.32 -7.99 -14.44
C GLY A 94 21.94 -8.32 -12.97
N ARG A 95 22.91 -8.55 -12.08
CA ARG A 95 22.65 -8.96 -10.69
C ARG A 95 21.77 -7.97 -9.93
N TYR A 96 21.94 -6.66 -10.13
CA TYR A 96 21.10 -5.67 -9.45
C TYR A 96 19.65 -5.76 -9.92
N ALA A 97 19.43 -5.87 -11.22
CA ALA A 97 18.09 -5.94 -11.81
C ALA A 97 17.33 -7.21 -11.39
N SER A 98 18.03 -8.34 -11.24
CA SER A 98 17.43 -9.62 -10.83
C SER A 98 17.27 -9.80 -9.31
N SER A 99 17.82 -8.87 -8.50
CA SER A 99 17.84 -9.02 -7.02
C SER A 99 16.70 -8.28 -6.30
N HIS A 100 15.69 -7.81 -7.00
CA HIS A 100 14.53 -7.20 -6.35
C HIS A 100 13.65 -8.30 -5.73
N THR A 101 13.44 -8.24 -4.41
CA THR A 101 12.62 -9.19 -3.65
C THR A 101 11.40 -8.51 -3.06
N VAL A 102 10.32 -9.28 -2.86
CA VAL A 102 9.07 -8.81 -2.24
C VAL A 102 9.02 -9.31 -0.81
N MET A 103 8.68 -8.41 0.09
CA MET A 103 8.50 -8.70 1.52
C MET A 103 7.10 -8.29 1.95
N ILE A 104 6.50 -9.09 2.82
CA ILE A 104 5.23 -8.77 3.50
C ILE A 104 5.50 -8.74 5.00
N ASN A 105 5.18 -7.62 5.64
CA ASN A 105 5.41 -7.38 7.07
C ASN A 105 6.88 -7.61 7.52
N GLY A 106 7.83 -7.31 6.62
CA GLY A 106 9.26 -7.47 6.89
C GLY A 106 9.82 -8.87 6.67
N THR A 107 8.99 -9.82 6.24
CA THR A 107 9.41 -11.19 5.89
C THR A 107 9.44 -11.35 4.37
N GLU A 108 10.52 -11.91 3.85
CA GLU A 108 10.64 -12.21 2.42
C GLU A 108 9.64 -13.28 2.00
N VAL A 109 8.91 -13.02 0.91
CA VAL A 109 7.95 -13.97 0.38
C VAL A 109 8.69 -15.11 -0.30
N GLN A 110 8.51 -16.31 0.24
CA GLN A 110 9.02 -17.55 -0.34
C GLN A 110 7.98 -18.15 -1.31
N GLY A 111 8.45 -18.66 -2.45
CA GLY A 111 7.56 -19.30 -3.43
C GLY A 111 6.82 -18.34 -4.32
N ASN A 112 5.53 -18.57 -4.56
CA ASN A 112 4.74 -17.80 -5.50
C ASN A 112 4.27 -16.46 -4.91
N ILE A 113 4.97 -15.39 -5.26
CA ILE A 113 4.67 -14.01 -4.82
C ILE A 113 3.23 -13.61 -5.15
N TRP A 114 2.70 -14.06 -6.28
CA TRP A 114 1.35 -13.65 -6.72
C TRP A 114 0.24 -14.26 -5.87
N VAL A 115 0.45 -15.47 -5.37
CA VAL A 115 -0.47 -16.10 -4.41
C VAL A 115 -0.42 -15.35 -3.08
N ALA A 116 0.78 -15.03 -2.59
CA ALA A 116 0.94 -14.27 -1.36
C ALA A 116 0.27 -12.89 -1.43
N LEU A 117 0.43 -12.18 -2.56
CA LEU A 117 -0.15 -10.83 -2.76
C LEU A 117 -1.68 -10.84 -2.87
N ARG A 118 -2.30 -11.94 -3.28
CA ARG A 118 -3.78 -12.06 -3.28
C ARG A 118 -4.36 -12.11 -1.86
N ASN A 119 -3.57 -12.54 -0.88
CA ASN A 119 -4.00 -12.73 0.50
C ASN A 119 -3.60 -11.56 1.42
N VAL A 120 -2.98 -10.51 0.87
CA VAL A 120 -2.58 -9.31 1.63
C VAL A 120 -3.81 -8.63 2.22
N GLN A 121 -3.72 -8.32 3.51
CA GLN A 121 -4.75 -7.59 4.24
C GLN A 121 -4.52 -6.07 4.13
N PRO A 122 -5.54 -5.24 4.35
CA PRO A 122 -5.38 -3.77 4.34
C PRO A 122 -4.35 -3.24 5.35
N THR A 123 -4.12 -3.99 6.43
CA THR A 123 -3.13 -3.66 7.47
C THR A 123 -1.71 -4.09 7.13
N ASP A 124 -1.55 -4.94 6.11
CA ASP A 124 -0.24 -5.47 5.74
C ASP A 124 0.59 -4.43 5.01
N ARG A 125 1.90 -4.49 5.29
CA ARG A 125 2.91 -3.68 4.61
C ARG A 125 3.62 -4.51 3.57
N VAL A 126 3.37 -4.23 2.30
CA VAL A 126 4.11 -4.84 1.20
C VAL A 126 5.32 -3.97 0.86
N GLN A 127 6.47 -4.58 0.64
CA GLN A 127 7.71 -3.88 0.32
C GLN A 127 8.44 -4.58 -0.82
N ILE A 128 9.03 -3.80 -1.73
CA ILE A 128 10.02 -4.30 -2.69
C ILE A 128 11.38 -3.76 -2.26
N VAL A 129 12.33 -4.64 -2.06
CA VAL A 129 13.67 -4.32 -1.56
C VAL A 129 14.73 -4.91 -2.50
N ASN A 130 15.88 -4.24 -2.62
CA ASN A 130 17.04 -4.84 -3.27
C ASN A 130 18.12 -5.11 -2.21
N PRO A 131 18.41 -6.38 -1.90
CA PRO A 131 19.34 -6.77 -0.84
C PRO A 131 20.82 -6.63 -1.24
N GLN A 132 21.14 -6.15 -2.43
CA GLN A 132 22.54 -5.99 -2.85
C GLN A 132 23.28 -4.97 -1.97
N PRO A 133 24.50 -5.27 -1.50
CA PRO A 133 25.25 -4.40 -0.59
C PRO A 133 25.49 -2.98 -1.12
N TYR A 134 25.52 -2.83 -2.43
CA TYR A 134 25.74 -1.55 -3.12
C TYR A 134 24.43 -0.85 -3.54
N ALA A 135 23.25 -1.43 -3.28
CA ALA A 135 21.95 -0.88 -3.69
C ALA A 135 21.75 0.57 -3.20
N ARG A 136 22.14 0.86 -1.96
CA ARG A 136 22.10 2.21 -1.40
C ARG A 136 22.97 3.21 -2.18
N LYS A 137 24.10 2.76 -2.71
CA LYS A 137 25.00 3.63 -3.50
C LYS A 137 24.41 3.96 -4.87
N ILE A 138 23.69 2.99 -5.48
CA ILE A 138 22.97 3.19 -6.75
C ILE A 138 21.82 4.17 -6.55
N GLU A 139 21.08 4.07 -5.44
CA GLU A 139 19.97 4.97 -5.15
C GLU A 139 20.42 6.40 -4.80
N GLY A 140 21.64 6.55 -4.33
CA GLY A 140 22.16 7.83 -3.87
C GLY A 140 21.65 8.21 -2.47
N ALA A 141 22.24 9.26 -1.89
CA ALA A 141 21.81 9.78 -0.61
C ALA A 141 20.89 10.99 -0.82
N THR A 142 19.77 11.03 -0.08
CA THR A 142 18.96 12.25 0.04
C THR A 142 19.75 13.34 0.78
N ALA A 143 19.60 14.59 0.35
CA ALA A 143 20.08 15.72 1.11
C ALA A 143 19.44 15.72 2.51
N ASN A 144 20.23 15.99 3.55
CA ASN A 144 19.68 16.26 4.86
C ASN A 144 18.88 17.57 4.78
N LYS A 145 17.56 17.53 4.98
CA LYS A 145 16.67 18.70 4.91
C LYS A 145 17.13 19.85 5.83
N ARG A 146 17.82 19.52 6.95
CA ARG A 146 18.25 20.51 7.96
C ARG A 146 19.56 21.22 7.61
N THR A 147 20.49 20.56 6.90
CA THR A 147 21.83 21.11 6.68
C THR A 147 22.13 21.43 5.22
N GLY A 148 21.25 21.09 4.29
CA GLY A 148 21.46 21.23 2.86
C GLY A 148 22.64 20.40 2.31
N ARG A 149 23.44 19.80 3.19
CA ARG A 149 24.61 19.00 2.88
C ARG A 149 24.20 17.55 2.63
N GLY A 150 24.76 16.93 1.61
CA GLY A 150 24.66 15.48 1.43
C GLY A 150 23.89 14.97 0.25
N LYS A 151 23.62 15.79 -0.78
CA LYS A 151 23.24 15.26 -2.10
C LYS A 151 24.46 14.46 -2.64
N ARG A 152 24.54 13.19 -2.32
CA ARG A 152 25.41 12.29 -3.06
C ARG A 152 24.66 11.88 -4.31
N ALA A 153 25.16 12.25 -5.47
CA ALA A 153 24.66 11.73 -6.73
C ALA A 153 24.69 10.21 -6.70
N ALA A 154 23.72 9.57 -7.35
CA ALA A 154 23.77 8.12 -7.55
C ALA A 154 25.10 7.79 -8.24
N LEU A 155 25.78 6.74 -7.78
CA LEU A 155 27.08 6.34 -8.33
C LEU A 155 26.99 5.78 -9.75
N SER A 156 25.79 5.41 -10.19
CA SER A 156 25.56 4.90 -11.53
C SER A 156 25.21 6.00 -12.52
N ARG A 157 25.96 6.10 -13.61
CA ARG A 157 25.62 6.99 -14.72
C ARG A 157 24.28 6.63 -15.38
N GLN A 158 23.90 5.35 -15.34
CA GLN A 158 22.63 4.84 -15.89
C GLN A 158 21.42 5.14 -14.99
N ALA A 159 21.65 5.41 -13.70
CA ALA A 159 20.58 5.68 -12.72
C ALA A 159 20.88 6.95 -11.89
N ARG A 160 21.11 8.06 -12.55
CA ARG A 160 21.51 9.34 -11.92
C ARG A 160 20.53 9.86 -10.87
N SER A 161 19.24 9.57 -11.03
CA SER A 161 18.16 9.98 -10.11
C SER A 161 17.76 8.86 -9.12
N GLY A 162 18.56 7.78 -9.06
CA GLY A 162 18.18 6.56 -8.37
C GLY A 162 17.22 5.71 -9.20
N VAL A 163 16.93 4.50 -8.72
CA VAL A 163 16.01 3.56 -9.36
C VAL A 163 14.64 3.60 -8.66
N TYR A 164 14.64 3.43 -7.35
CA TYR A 164 13.44 3.35 -6.53
C TYR A 164 12.63 4.64 -6.51
N ARG A 165 13.29 5.80 -6.44
CA ARG A 165 12.60 7.10 -6.43
C ARG A 165 11.97 7.44 -7.77
N VAL A 166 12.60 7.03 -8.87
CA VAL A 166 12.03 7.21 -10.21
C VAL A 166 10.77 6.38 -10.37
N VAL A 167 10.83 5.10 -9.94
CA VAL A 167 9.69 4.18 -9.99
C VAL A 167 8.59 4.62 -9.02
N LEU A 168 8.93 5.14 -7.82
CA LEU A 168 7.95 5.69 -6.89
C LEU A 168 7.07 6.77 -7.52
N ARG A 169 7.69 7.75 -8.21
CA ARG A 169 6.93 8.82 -8.88
C ARG A 169 5.96 8.26 -9.91
N ALA A 170 6.41 7.30 -10.69
CA ALA A 170 5.57 6.66 -11.72
C ALA A 170 4.46 5.81 -11.09
N LEU A 171 4.71 5.12 -9.96
CA LEU A 171 3.69 4.41 -9.17
C LEU A 171 2.61 5.36 -8.65
N VAL A 172 3.02 6.50 -8.06
CA VAL A 172 2.08 7.50 -7.55
C VAL A 172 1.20 8.03 -8.68
N ASN A 173 1.78 8.30 -9.85
CA ASN A 173 1.01 8.79 -11.00
C ASN A 173 0.01 7.75 -11.52
N ARG A 174 0.38 6.46 -11.52
CA ARG A 174 -0.45 5.39 -12.08
C ARG A 174 -1.47 4.84 -11.09
N PHE A 175 -1.06 4.55 -9.86
CA PHE A 175 -1.85 3.83 -8.86
C PHE A 175 -2.17 4.65 -7.60
N GLY A 176 -1.75 5.92 -7.54
CA GLY A 176 -1.87 6.76 -6.35
C GLY A 176 -3.29 7.08 -5.93
N LYS A 177 -4.30 6.82 -6.78
CA LYS A 177 -5.71 6.94 -6.40
C LYS A 177 -6.12 5.82 -5.43
N ALA A 178 -5.68 4.58 -5.68
CA ALA A 178 -6.07 3.38 -4.93
C ALA A 178 -5.08 2.99 -3.82
N LEU A 179 -3.81 3.27 -4.00
CA LEU A 179 -2.74 2.88 -3.09
C LEU A 179 -1.93 4.07 -2.62
N PHE A 180 -1.34 3.93 -1.44
CA PHE A 180 -0.32 4.84 -0.94
C PHE A 180 1.06 4.19 -1.07
N PHE A 181 2.04 4.99 -1.50
CA PHE A 181 3.40 4.54 -1.73
C PHE A 181 4.39 5.39 -0.94
N ASP A 182 5.41 4.74 -0.40
CA ASP A 182 6.50 5.43 0.30
C ASP A 182 7.85 4.83 -0.08
N PHE A 183 8.90 5.63 0.03
CA PHE A 183 10.28 5.21 -0.15
C PHE A 183 11.02 5.33 1.18
N LYS A 184 11.56 4.20 1.65
CA LYS A 184 12.39 4.16 2.87
C LYS A 184 13.63 3.32 2.66
N TYR A 185 14.59 3.55 3.55
CA TYR A 185 15.69 2.63 3.73
C TYR A 185 15.35 1.70 4.89
N VAL A 186 15.33 0.39 4.62
CA VAL A 186 14.97 -0.63 5.59
C VAL A 186 16.19 -1.48 5.98
N LYS A 187 16.20 -1.99 7.19
CA LYS A 187 17.15 -3.01 7.63
C LYS A 187 16.62 -4.38 7.23
N LEU A 188 17.49 -5.24 6.80
CA LEU A 188 17.19 -6.66 6.56
C LEU A 188 17.94 -7.50 7.58
N ASN A 189 17.39 -8.64 7.93
CA ASN A 189 18.01 -9.60 8.84
C ASN A 189 19.16 -10.39 8.17
N THR A 190 19.94 -9.72 7.34
CA THR A 190 21.06 -10.32 6.60
C THR A 190 22.35 -10.44 7.44
N GLY A 191 22.36 -9.85 8.64
CA GLY A 191 23.55 -9.77 9.47
C GLY A 191 24.68 -8.88 8.93
N ILE A 192 24.54 -8.29 7.75
CA ILE A 192 25.57 -7.45 7.13
C ILE A 192 25.68 -6.13 7.88
N LYS A 193 26.88 -5.87 8.43
CA LYS A 193 27.23 -4.62 9.07
C LYS A 193 28.21 -3.83 8.21
N VAL A 194 28.05 -2.52 8.18
CA VAL A 194 28.94 -1.59 7.46
C VAL A 194 29.61 -0.63 8.42
N TRP A 195 30.88 -0.33 8.15
CA TRP A 195 31.59 0.68 8.92
C TRP A 195 31.15 2.09 8.52
N GLY A 196 30.76 2.88 9.51
CA GLY A 196 30.39 4.29 9.33
C GLY A 196 31.14 5.18 10.31
N LYS A 197 31.18 6.47 10.04
CA LYS A 197 31.71 7.50 10.97
C LYS A 197 30.58 8.06 11.81
N ARG A 198 30.82 8.21 13.14
CA ARG A 198 29.99 8.98 14.07
C ARG A 198 30.92 9.95 14.79
N GLY A 199 30.99 11.18 14.30
CA GLY A 199 32.07 12.09 14.68
C GLY A 199 33.43 11.56 14.25
N ALA A 200 34.42 11.56 15.15
CA ALA A 200 35.77 11.03 14.92
C ALA A 200 35.85 9.50 15.00
N ARG A 201 34.83 8.80 15.54
CA ARG A 201 34.86 7.36 15.77
C ARG A 201 34.30 6.57 14.61
N ARG A 202 34.93 5.44 14.25
CA ARG A 202 34.39 4.41 13.39
C ARG A 202 33.44 3.51 14.18
N VAL A 203 32.23 3.33 13.68
CA VAL A 203 31.20 2.47 14.30
C VAL A 203 30.64 1.51 13.29
N GLN A 204 30.36 0.29 13.71
CA GLN A 204 29.58 -0.67 12.91
C GLN A 204 28.11 -0.31 12.97
N ARG A 205 27.45 -0.35 11.82
CA ARG A 205 26.01 -0.13 11.70
C ARG A 205 25.41 -1.18 10.79
N ASP A 206 24.16 -1.53 11.05
CA ASP A 206 23.41 -2.39 10.14
C ASP A 206 23.33 -1.71 8.77
N GLN A 207 23.51 -2.52 7.74
CA GLN A 207 23.30 -2.05 6.39
C GLN A 207 21.82 -1.79 6.15
N VAL A 208 21.50 -0.71 5.48
CA VAL A 208 20.13 -0.38 5.08
C VAL A 208 20.01 -0.40 3.57
N TYR A 209 18.86 -0.86 3.10
CA TYR A 209 18.56 -1.10 1.71
C TYR A 209 17.40 -0.23 1.24
N PRO A 210 17.41 0.23 -0.02
CA PRO A 210 16.28 0.99 -0.56
C PRO A 210 15.05 0.08 -0.67
N ALA A 211 13.91 0.60 -0.26
CA ALA A 211 12.63 -0.10 -0.31
C ALA A 211 11.52 0.80 -0.83
N LEU A 212 10.66 0.28 -1.70
CA LEU A 212 9.34 0.80 -1.97
C LEU A 212 8.36 0.13 -1.02
N GLN A 213 7.53 0.92 -0.38
CA GLN A 213 6.45 0.45 0.49
C GLN A 213 5.11 0.73 -0.16
N PHE A 214 4.21 -0.22 -0.03
CA PHE A 214 2.86 -0.19 -0.60
C PHE A 214 1.87 -0.37 0.53
N PHE A 215 0.87 0.50 0.57
CA PHE A 215 -0.21 0.45 1.55
C PHE A 215 -1.54 0.61 0.83
N ILE A 216 -2.54 -0.11 1.29
CA ILE A 216 -3.91 0.08 0.83
C ILE A 216 -4.43 1.38 1.46
N LYS A 217 -4.93 2.31 0.67
CA LYS A 217 -5.59 3.51 1.20
C LYS A 217 -6.89 3.09 1.88
N PRO A 218 -7.10 3.46 3.14
CA PRO A 218 -8.43 3.34 3.72
C PRO A 218 -9.37 4.26 2.94
N THR A 219 -10.45 3.71 2.43
CA THR A 219 -11.52 4.46 1.77
C THR A 219 -12.14 5.43 2.79
N GLY A 220 -12.08 6.73 2.51
CA GLY A 220 -12.72 7.75 3.35
C GLY A 220 -11.82 8.80 3.98
N LEU A 221 -10.53 8.81 3.70
CA LEU A 221 -9.69 9.98 4.04
C LEU A 221 -9.72 10.97 2.87
N PRO A 222 -10.06 12.24 3.11
CA PRO A 222 -9.90 13.30 2.10
C PRO A 222 -8.42 13.41 1.70
N ASN A 223 -8.17 13.72 0.43
CA ASN A 223 -6.83 13.99 -0.10
C ASN A 223 -6.23 15.24 0.55
#